data_da33c6c32bb502aa072ae45769b12991
#
_entry.id   da33c6c32bb502aa072ae45769b12991
#
_cell.length_a   1.000
_cell.length_b   1.000
_cell.length_c   1.000
_cell.angle_alpha   90.00
_cell.angle_beta   90.00
_cell.angle_gamma   90.00
#
_symmetry.space_group_name_H-M   'P 1'
#
loop_
_entity.id
_entity.type
_entity.pdbx_description
1 polymer ?
#
loop_
_entity_poly.entity_id
_entity_poly.type
_entity_poly.pdbx_seq_one_letter_code
_entity_poly.pdbx_strand_id
1 'polypeptide(L)'
;MLQSRTLPKSLSTILGPIVDGNGKALDPIGLVSSSRMPDLKDLERGHDEQYLRNLAESVVRSKTCANSGEDPFISDFGKEADITPGTLDAARLAVGAAYDTMDILLLSPKGDTAFGLVWPPGHHAERDLAMGFCYLSNAALAALYARDHRVQLRPGHRNRVVVIDIDHHRGNGTADVLANQADTLLIDVSYRSPYDEGRQRFTDGQYDAVQDRYFQAGNEYPYSRPDKDWGLEAHPMAIAPNIVSVEFEGEQMPKTIMERFLRDVLPIIRNFRPDLVLWSVGLDSALGDPIGGLGNLPSSFYTMLRGLRLALPDARHGGILEGGYDELRWFTCLPPALLALHDNPNDTADRCRAFGVYRKAFAL
;
A
#
# COMPACT_ATOMS: atom_id res chain seq x y z
N MET A 1 -6.21 25.15 -8.57
CA MET A 1 -5.23 25.87 -7.72
C MET A 1 -5.20 25.14 -6.37
N LEU A 2 -4.16 24.34 -6.13
CA LEU A 2 -3.92 23.72 -4.83
C LEU A 2 -3.45 24.83 -3.87
N GLN A 3 -4.32 25.26 -2.96
CA GLN A 3 -3.90 26.16 -1.89
C GLN A 3 -3.10 25.34 -0.88
N SER A 4 -1.81 25.65 -0.72
CA SER A 4 -0.97 25.14 0.36
C SER A 4 -1.59 25.54 1.71
N ARG A 5 -2.21 24.60 2.40
CA ARG A 5 -2.60 24.79 3.80
C ARG A 5 -1.47 24.26 4.67
N THR A 6 -0.88 25.17 5.44
CA THR A 6 0.07 24.81 6.50
C THR A 6 -0.62 23.95 7.54
N LEU A 7 0.01 22.81 7.87
CA LEU A 7 -0.44 21.94 8.95
C LEU A 7 -0.62 22.66 10.28
N PRO A 8 -1.52 22.14 11.14
CA PRO A 8 -1.56 22.53 12.54
C PRO A 8 -0.18 22.33 13.18
N LYS A 9 0.27 23.30 13.97
CA LYS A 9 1.60 23.33 14.62
C LYS A 9 1.98 22.03 15.41
N SER A 10 1.02 21.18 15.71
CA SER A 10 1.21 19.92 16.43
C SER A 10 2.00 18.85 15.69
N LEU A 11 1.89 18.73 14.35
CA LEU A 11 2.62 17.70 13.58
C LEU A 11 4.05 18.14 13.23
N SER A 12 4.27 19.44 13.00
CA SER A 12 5.64 19.97 12.87
C SER A 12 6.43 19.85 14.17
N THR A 13 5.75 19.76 15.31
CA THR A 13 6.36 19.56 16.63
C THR A 13 6.74 18.08 16.85
N ILE A 14 6.00 17.15 16.26
CA ILE A 14 6.25 15.69 16.40
C ILE A 14 7.36 15.22 15.47
N LEU A 15 7.39 15.73 14.23
CA LEU A 15 8.37 15.27 13.23
C LEU A 15 9.69 16.08 13.26
N GLY A 16 9.72 17.24 13.92
CA GLY A 16 10.87 18.14 13.92
C GLY A 16 11.35 18.54 12.51
N PRO A 17 12.27 19.43 12.35
CA PRO A 17 12.92 19.63 11.05
C PRO A 17 13.75 18.38 10.74
N ILE A 18 13.44 17.70 9.64
CA ILE A 18 14.32 16.69 9.08
C ILE A 18 15.60 17.43 8.67
N VAL A 19 16.70 17.12 9.31
CA VAL A 19 17.99 17.74 9.02
C VAL A 19 18.91 16.73 8.36
N ASP A 20 19.75 17.19 7.44
CA ASP A 20 20.85 16.39 6.90
C ASP A 20 21.92 16.11 7.98
N GLY A 21 22.91 15.28 7.64
CA GLY A 21 24.00 14.92 8.55
C GLY A 21 24.84 16.12 9.06
N ASN A 22 24.63 17.33 8.53
CA ASN A 22 25.29 18.58 8.92
C ASN A 22 24.34 19.50 9.73
N GLY A 23 23.13 19.05 10.05
CA GLY A 23 22.14 19.83 10.79
C GLY A 23 21.41 20.86 9.93
N LYS A 24 21.58 20.87 8.60
CA LYS A 24 20.84 21.72 7.69
C LYS A 24 19.46 21.12 7.49
N ALA A 25 18.43 21.94 7.70
CA ALA A 25 17.06 21.53 7.39
C ALA A 25 16.99 21.07 5.92
N LEU A 26 16.55 19.83 5.70
CA LEU A 26 16.16 19.38 4.37
C LEU A 26 14.95 20.22 3.94
N ASP A 27 14.80 20.44 2.64
CA ASP A 27 13.64 21.15 2.12
C ASP A 27 12.37 20.56 2.73
N PRO A 28 11.44 21.39 3.21
CA PRO A 28 10.33 20.90 4.00
C PRO A 28 9.52 19.88 3.18
N ILE A 29 9.29 18.71 3.73
CA ILE A 29 8.26 17.81 3.22
C ILE A 29 6.96 18.60 3.26
N GLY A 30 6.43 18.93 2.09
CA GLY A 30 5.16 19.63 1.98
C GLY A 30 4.04 18.69 2.41
N LEU A 31 3.30 19.08 3.43
CA LEU A 31 2.12 18.33 3.86
C LEU A 31 0.89 18.96 3.22
N VAL A 32 0.15 18.17 2.45
CA VAL A 32 -1.07 18.54 1.78
C VAL A 32 -2.22 17.76 2.39
N SER A 33 -3.23 18.46 2.90
CA SER A 33 -4.46 17.82 3.35
C SER A 33 -5.39 17.65 2.15
N SER A 34 -5.73 16.40 1.81
CA SER A 34 -6.73 16.11 0.79
C SER A 34 -8.13 16.20 1.38
N SER A 35 -9.02 16.86 0.65
CA SER A 35 -10.47 16.83 0.91
C SER A 35 -11.23 16.28 -0.31
N ARG A 36 -10.50 15.67 -1.24
CA ARG A 36 -11.08 15.09 -2.44
C ARG A 36 -11.88 13.84 -2.09
N MET A 37 -13.11 13.80 -2.56
CA MET A 37 -14.01 12.66 -2.42
C MET A 37 -14.50 12.27 -3.80
N PRO A 38 -13.86 11.28 -4.47
CA PRO A 38 -14.31 10.78 -5.76
C PRO A 38 -15.77 10.33 -5.67
N ASP A 39 -16.59 10.59 -6.68
CA ASP A 39 -17.94 10.10 -6.72
C ASP A 39 -17.98 8.59 -7.00
N LEU A 40 -19.15 7.96 -6.84
CA LEU A 40 -19.27 6.52 -7.05
C LEU A 40 -18.94 6.13 -8.50
N LYS A 41 -19.24 7.02 -9.46
CA LYS A 41 -18.95 6.78 -10.88
C LYS A 41 -17.45 6.75 -11.17
N ASP A 42 -16.66 7.57 -10.49
CA ASP A 42 -15.19 7.51 -10.57
C ASP A 42 -14.64 6.18 -10.01
N LEU A 43 -15.30 5.62 -9.00
CA LEU A 43 -14.88 4.37 -8.34
C LEU A 43 -15.20 3.13 -9.18
N GLU A 44 -16.15 3.20 -10.13
CA GLU A 44 -16.50 2.11 -11.05
C GLU A 44 -15.32 1.70 -11.97
N ARG A 45 -14.26 2.51 -12.06
CA ARG A 45 -13.04 2.09 -12.77
C ARG A 45 -12.37 0.86 -12.13
N GLY A 46 -12.58 0.65 -10.83
CA GLY A 46 -11.99 -0.46 -10.08
C GLY A 46 -12.99 -1.35 -9.35
N HIS A 47 -14.22 -0.90 -9.14
CA HIS A 47 -15.24 -1.64 -8.40
C HIS A 47 -16.53 -1.78 -9.18
N ASP A 48 -17.25 -2.86 -8.94
CA ASP A 48 -18.55 -3.11 -9.56
C ASP A 48 -19.60 -2.15 -9.01
N GLU A 49 -20.46 -1.64 -9.90
CA GLU A 49 -21.53 -0.70 -9.54
C GLU A 49 -22.42 -1.23 -8.42
N GLN A 50 -22.76 -2.51 -8.46
CA GLN A 50 -23.60 -3.13 -7.44
C GLN A 50 -22.91 -3.18 -6.08
N TYR A 51 -21.60 -3.47 -6.04
CA TYR A 51 -20.83 -3.43 -4.82
C TYR A 51 -20.81 -2.03 -4.20
N LEU A 52 -20.57 -1.00 -5.01
CA LEU A 52 -20.57 0.39 -4.55
C LEU A 52 -21.93 0.84 -4.00
N ARG A 53 -23.02 0.38 -4.63
CA ARG A 53 -24.37 0.62 -4.11
C ARG A 53 -24.59 -0.08 -2.77
N ASN A 54 -24.24 -1.36 -2.66
CA ASN A 54 -24.36 -2.12 -1.42
C ASN A 54 -23.58 -1.48 -0.27
N LEU A 55 -22.36 -0.99 -0.55
CA LEU A 55 -21.55 -0.27 0.41
C LEU A 55 -22.25 1.01 0.88
N ALA A 56 -22.76 1.81 -0.04
CA ALA A 56 -23.48 3.04 0.28
C ALA A 56 -24.77 2.77 1.08
N GLU A 57 -25.57 1.77 0.69
CA GLU A 57 -26.78 1.36 1.39
C GLU A 57 -26.50 0.86 2.81
N SER A 58 -25.42 0.09 3.00
CA SER A 58 -24.99 -0.39 4.32
C SER A 58 -24.59 0.76 5.24
N VAL A 59 -23.92 1.79 4.71
CA VAL A 59 -23.62 3.00 5.48
C VAL A 59 -24.88 3.78 5.83
N VAL A 60 -25.87 3.88 4.92
CA VAL A 60 -27.17 4.51 5.23
C VAL A 60 -27.90 3.73 6.33
N ARG A 61 -27.90 2.38 6.29
CA ARG A 61 -28.44 1.53 7.34
C ARG A 61 -27.76 1.80 8.69
N SER A 62 -26.42 1.84 8.71
CA SER A 62 -25.63 2.14 9.91
C SER A 62 -25.95 3.53 10.49
N LYS A 63 -26.07 4.56 9.64
CA LYS A 63 -26.50 5.92 10.06
C LYS A 63 -27.92 5.93 10.65
N THR A 64 -28.81 5.13 10.10
CA THR A 64 -30.19 5.02 10.59
C THR A 64 -30.22 4.38 11.98
N CYS A 65 -29.51 3.28 12.20
CA CYS A 65 -29.37 2.66 13.53
C CYS A 65 -28.81 3.67 14.56
N ALA A 66 -27.73 4.37 14.20
CA ALA A 66 -27.15 5.40 15.08
C ALA A 66 -28.19 6.48 15.48
N ASN A 67 -28.98 6.96 14.54
CA ASN A 67 -30.00 7.99 14.79
C ASN A 67 -31.18 7.47 15.65
N SER A 68 -31.46 6.17 15.60
CA SER A 68 -32.48 5.51 16.41
C SER A 68 -32.00 5.09 17.79
N GLY A 69 -30.69 5.28 18.10
CA GLY A 69 -30.09 4.83 19.35
C GLY A 69 -29.78 3.34 19.39
N GLU A 70 -29.82 2.68 18.22
CA GLU A 70 -29.41 1.29 18.03
C GLU A 70 -27.92 1.20 17.71
N ASP A 71 -27.34 -0.01 17.83
CA ASP A 71 -25.93 -0.23 17.47
C ASP A 71 -25.74 0.06 15.96
N PRO A 72 -24.91 1.05 15.61
CA PRO A 72 -24.64 1.38 14.21
C PRO A 72 -23.68 0.44 13.51
N PHE A 73 -23.11 -0.51 14.23
CA PHE A 73 -22.07 -1.40 13.72
C PHE A 73 -22.67 -2.52 12.87
N ILE A 74 -22.18 -2.71 11.65
CA ILE A 74 -22.61 -3.76 10.73
C ILE A 74 -21.41 -4.63 10.39
N SER A 75 -21.38 -5.85 10.94
CA SER A 75 -20.26 -6.79 10.83
C SER A 75 -20.39 -7.79 9.66
N ASP A 76 -21.48 -7.75 8.92
CA ASP A 76 -21.81 -8.74 7.87
C ASP A 76 -21.57 -8.24 6.44
N PHE A 77 -20.94 -7.07 6.26
CA PHE A 77 -20.75 -6.49 4.93
C PHE A 77 -19.66 -7.19 4.13
N GLY A 78 -18.54 -7.52 4.78
CA GLY A 78 -17.38 -8.15 4.15
C GLY A 78 -16.64 -9.05 5.10
N LYS A 79 -15.50 -9.54 4.66
CA LYS A 79 -14.62 -10.33 5.53
C LYS A 79 -13.69 -9.37 6.28
N GLU A 80 -13.88 -9.23 7.59
CA GLU A 80 -13.12 -8.27 8.43
C GLU A 80 -13.20 -6.82 7.91
N ALA A 81 -14.38 -6.47 7.40
CA ALA A 81 -14.67 -5.15 6.84
C ALA A 81 -16.03 -4.64 7.36
N ASP A 82 -16.01 -4.16 8.57
CA ASP A 82 -17.22 -3.71 9.29
C ASP A 82 -17.63 -2.31 8.85
N ILE A 83 -18.94 -2.05 8.81
CA ILE A 83 -19.50 -0.77 8.42
C ILE A 83 -19.88 0.05 9.65
N THR A 84 -19.49 1.31 9.63
CA THR A 84 -19.90 2.37 10.54
C THR A 84 -20.48 3.55 9.77
N PRO A 85 -21.12 4.54 10.44
CA PRO A 85 -21.66 5.71 9.75
C PRO A 85 -20.65 6.50 8.90
N GLY A 86 -19.35 6.44 9.24
CA GLY A 86 -18.29 7.17 8.56
C GLY A 86 -17.52 6.37 7.51
N THR A 87 -17.76 5.07 7.38
CA THR A 87 -16.92 4.16 6.59
C THR A 87 -16.75 4.59 5.13
N LEU A 88 -17.87 4.88 4.42
CA LEU A 88 -17.80 5.28 3.00
C LEU A 88 -17.08 6.62 2.81
N ASP A 89 -17.30 7.58 3.69
CA ASP A 89 -16.66 8.89 3.61
C ASP A 89 -15.15 8.76 3.83
N ALA A 90 -14.73 7.98 4.82
CA ALA A 90 -13.31 7.69 5.07
C ALA A 90 -12.66 6.97 3.89
N ALA A 91 -13.29 5.93 3.34
CA ALA A 91 -12.78 5.20 2.19
C ALA A 91 -12.65 6.10 0.93
N ARG A 92 -13.65 6.96 0.67
CA ARG A 92 -13.58 7.93 -0.44
C ARG A 92 -12.49 8.98 -0.25
N LEU A 93 -12.28 9.46 0.97
CA LEU A 93 -11.18 10.37 1.29
C LEU A 93 -9.81 9.70 1.09
N ALA A 94 -9.68 8.43 1.44
CA ALA A 94 -8.45 7.66 1.19
C ALA A 94 -8.15 7.56 -0.30
N VAL A 95 -9.14 7.20 -1.13
CA VAL A 95 -8.99 7.19 -2.59
C VAL A 95 -8.69 8.59 -3.13
N GLY A 96 -9.36 9.62 -2.60
CA GLY A 96 -9.13 11.01 -3.00
C GLY A 96 -7.69 11.46 -2.75
N ALA A 97 -7.13 11.13 -1.59
CA ALA A 97 -5.73 11.41 -1.28
C ALA A 97 -4.77 10.59 -2.17
N ALA A 98 -5.14 9.35 -2.52
CA ALA A 98 -4.38 8.55 -3.48
C ALA A 98 -4.39 9.18 -4.89
N TYR A 99 -5.51 9.73 -5.34
CA TYR A 99 -5.58 10.48 -6.60
C TYR A 99 -4.76 11.77 -6.56
N ASP A 100 -4.81 12.53 -5.45
CA ASP A 100 -4.00 13.73 -5.29
C ASP A 100 -2.50 13.40 -5.27
N THR A 101 -2.12 12.24 -4.72
CA THR A 101 -0.75 11.72 -4.82
C THR A 101 -0.34 11.53 -6.29
N MET A 102 -1.21 10.96 -7.12
CA MET A 102 -0.95 10.81 -8.55
C MET A 102 -0.90 12.15 -9.28
N ASP A 103 -1.80 13.10 -8.94
CA ASP A 103 -1.78 14.44 -9.54
C ASP A 103 -0.47 15.17 -9.23
N ILE A 104 0.04 15.08 -8.00
CA ILE A 104 1.36 15.62 -7.64
C ILE A 104 2.44 15.00 -8.52
N LEU A 105 2.46 13.68 -8.66
CA LEU A 105 3.45 12.99 -9.49
C LEU A 105 3.35 13.37 -10.97
N LEU A 106 2.15 13.57 -11.51
CA LEU A 106 1.93 13.87 -12.92
C LEU A 106 2.19 15.33 -13.27
N LEU A 107 1.90 16.25 -12.36
CA LEU A 107 1.88 17.70 -12.62
C LEU A 107 3.11 18.44 -12.10
N SER A 108 3.83 17.87 -11.14
CA SER A 108 5.05 18.47 -10.58
C SER A 108 6.27 18.26 -11.47
N PRO A 109 7.37 18.98 -11.25
CA PRO A 109 8.63 18.72 -11.93
C PRO A 109 9.09 17.27 -11.82
N LYS A 110 9.86 16.80 -12.81
CA LYS A 110 10.46 15.47 -12.75
C LYS A 110 11.43 15.40 -11.56
N GLY A 111 11.27 14.39 -10.74
CA GLY A 111 12.08 14.19 -9.53
C GLY A 111 11.33 14.46 -8.24
N ASP A 112 10.23 15.22 -8.28
CA ASP A 112 9.32 15.34 -7.15
C ASP A 112 8.65 14.00 -6.86
N THR A 113 8.40 13.76 -5.59
CA THR A 113 7.76 12.54 -5.08
C THR A 113 6.59 12.89 -4.18
N ALA A 114 5.68 11.95 -4.03
CA ALA A 114 4.50 12.12 -3.19
C ALA A 114 4.22 10.82 -2.42
N PHE A 115 3.64 10.94 -1.23
CA PHE A 115 3.20 9.81 -0.43
C PHE A 115 1.85 10.09 0.20
N GLY A 116 0.86 9.26 -0.10
CA GLY A 116 -0.48 9.31 0.47
C GLY A 116 -0.53 8.59 1.82
N LEU A 117 -0.64 9.34 2.91
CA LEU A 117 -0.94 8.78 4.24
C LEU A 117 -2.45 8.63 4.35
N VAL A 118 -2.95 7.46 4.01
CA VAL A 118 -4.38 7.17 3.90
C VAL A 118 -4.83 6.13 4.91
N TRP A 119 -6.10 6.21 5.29
CA TRP A 119 -6.82 5.23 6.08
C TRP A 119 -8.31 5.32 5.78
N PRO A 120 -9.05 4.22 5.54
CA PRO A 120 -8.62 2.82 5.64
C PRO A 120 -7.65 2.39 4.51
N PRO A 121 -6.95 1.24 4.68
CA PRO A 121 -6.15 0.64 3.63
C PRO A 121 -7.01 0.17 2.47
N GLY A 122 -6.42 -0.31 1.38
CA GLY A 122 -7.17 -0.62 0.16
C GLY A 122 -6.79 -1.91 -0.55
N HIS A 123 -5.63 -2.48 -0.31
CA HIS A 123 -5.08 -3.53 -1.16
C HIS A 123 -5.83 -4.87 -1.13
N HIS A 124 -6.70 -5.10 -0.12
CA HIS A 124 -7.56 -6.27 -0.05
C HIS A 124 -8.96 -6.07 -0.65
N ALA A 125 -9.36 -4.83 -0.97
CA ALA A 125 -10.68 -4.56 -1.56
C ALA A 125 -10.71 -5.03 -3.02
N GLU A 126 -11.42 -6.14 -3.27
CA GLU A 126 -11.67 -6.65 -4.61
C GLU A 126 -12.76 -5.83 -5.31
N ARG A 127 -13.03 -6.12 -6.58
CA ARG A 127 -14.06 -5.40 -7.36
C ARG A 127 -15.42 -5.42 -6.70
N ASP A 128 -15.76 -6.52 -6.05
CA ASP A 128 -17.10 -6.83 -5.53
C ASP A 128 -17.10 -7.28 -4.06
N LEU A 129 -15.96 -7.19 -3.37
CA LEU A 129 -15.83 -7.65 -1.98
C LEU A 129 -14.91 -6.77 -1.16
N ALA A 130 -15.41 -6.28 -0.02
CA ALA A 130 -14.59 -5.70 1.04
C ALA A 130 -13.93 -6.80 1.88
N MET A 131 -12.65 -6.60 2.23
CA MET A 131 -11.88 -7.59 3.01
C MET A 131 -10.76 -6.88 3.75
N GLY A 132 -10.32 -7.39 4.93
CA GLY A 132 -9.13 -6.96 5.62
C GLY A 132 -9.04 -5.45 5.85
N PHE A 133 -10.07 -4.89 6.44
CA PHE A 133 -10.21 -3.46 6.71
C PHE A 133 -10.28 -2.58 5.44
N CYS A 134 -10.26 -3.18 4.23
CA CYS A 134 -10.26 -2.47 2.95
C CYS A 134 -11.66 -2.45 2.32
N TYR A 135 -12.08 -1.27 1.91
CA TYR A 135 -13.40 -1.04 1.27
C TYR A 135 -13.28 -0.62 -0.19
N LEU A 136 -12.25 0.14 -0.52
CA LEU A 136 -11.94 0.60 -1.87
C LEU A 136 -10.45 0.38 -2.14
N SER A 137 -10.10 -0.12 -3.31
CA SER A 137 -8.70 -0.42 -3.67
C SER A 137 -7.92 0.85 -4.00
N ASN A 138 -7.37 1.51 -2.98
CA ASN A 138 -6.72 2.81 -3.10
C ASN A 138 -5.61 2.80 -4.16
N ALA A 139 -4.69 1.85 -4.09
CA ALA A 139 -3.54 1.76 -4.99
C ALA A 139 -3.96 1.41 -6.42
N ALA A 140 -4.89 0.46 -6.61
CA ALA A 140 -5.35 0.10 -7.94
C ALA A 140 -6.14 1.22 -8.61
N LEU A 141 -7.06 1.88 -7.86
CA LEU A 141 -7.79 3.04 -8.35
C LEU A 141 -6.86 4.19 -8.73
N ALA A 142 -5.84 4.47 -7.92
CA ALA A 142 -4.81 5.48 -8.22
C ALA A 142 -4.00 5.12 -9.46
N ALA A 143 -3.63 3.86 -9.63
CA ALA A 143 -2.91 3.40 -10.82
C ALA A 143 -3.75 3.56 -12.10
N LEU A 144 -5.02 3.15 -12.07
CA LEU A 144 -5.95 3.32 -13.19
C LEU A 144 -6.23 4.79 -13.50
N TYR A 145 -6.36 5.63 -12.46
CA TYR A 145 -6.51 7.07 -12.59
C TYR A 145 -5.28 7.69 -13.27
N ALA A 146 -4.08 7.37 -12.83
CA ALA A 146 -2.84 7.90 -13.38
C ALA A 146 -2.59 7.38 -14.80
N ARG A 147 -2.91 6.12 -15.10
CA ARG A 147 -2.83 5.53 -16.44
C ARG A 147 -3.67 6.30 -17.45
N ASP A 148 -4.90 6.61 -17.08
CA ASP A 148 -5.89 7.24 -17.98
C ASP A 148 -5.89 8.79 -17.85
N HIS A 149 -4.96 9.37 -17.09
CA HIS A 149 -4.90 10.80 -16.88
C HIS A 149 -4.59 11.55 -18.18
N ARG A 150 -5.19 12.74 -18.32
CA ARG A 150 -4.99 13.63 -19.50
C ARG A 150 -3.53 14.04 -19.74
N VAL A 151 -2.74 14.14 -18.65
CA VAL A 151 -1.30 14.41 -18.75
C VAL A 151 -0.59 13.11 -19.06
N GLN A 152 -0.07 13.00 -20.26
CA GLN A 152 0.69 11.86 -20.75
C GLN A 152 2.18 12.17 -20.62
N LEU A 153 2.89 11.35 -19.85
CA LEU A 153 4.34 11.52 -19.67
C LEU A 153 5.12 11.12 -20.94
N ARG A 154 4.49 10.33 -21.81
CA ARG A 154 4.94 10.02 -23.17
C ARG A 154 3.86 10.41 -24.17
N PRO A 155 4.13 11.38 -25.06
CA PRO A 155 3.14 11.85 -26.02
C PRO A 155 2.55 10.70 -26.86
N GLY A 156 1.21 10.66 -26.96
CA GLY A 156 0.48 9.68 -27.77
C GLY A 156 0.31 8.30 -27.12
N HIS A 157 0.74 8.12 -25.87
CA HIS A 157 0.60 6.86 -25.13
C HIS A 157 -0.03 7.09 -23.76
N ARG A 158 -0.79 6.09 -23.28
CA ARG A 158 -1.20 6.05 -21.88
C ARG A 158 0.03 5.97 -20.98
N ASN A 159 -0.09 6.48 -19.75
CA ASN A 159 0.96 6.32 -18.76
C ASN A 159 1.06 4.84 -18.35
N ARG A 160 2.28 4.31 -18.26
CA ARG A 160 2.54 2.99 -17.71
C ARG A 160 2.79 3.08 -16.22
N VAL A 161 1.97 2.38 -15.45
CA VAL A 161 2.02 2.42 -13.98
C VAL A 161 2.37 1.05 -13.45
N VAL A 162 3.45 0.95 -12.68
CA VAL A 162 3.72 -0.22 -11.85
C VAL A 162 3.31 0.07 -10.42
N VAL A 163 2.52 -0.83 -9.84
CA VAL A 163 2.23 -0.88 -8.40
C VAL A 163 3.15 -1.93 -7.79
N ILE A 164 3.82 -1.59 -6.70
CA ILE A 164 4.69 -2.50 -5.95
C ILE A 164 4.14 -2.58 -4.55
N ASP A 165 3.50 -3.69 -4.24
CA ASP A 165 2.95 -3.97 -2.93
C ASP A 165 4.00 -4.66 -2.08
N ILE A 166 4.29 -4.08 -0.91
CA ILE A 166 5.22 -4.59 0.10
C ILE A 166 4.57 -4.70 1.46
N ASP A 167 3.25 -4.82 1.49
CA ASP A 167 2.52 -5.22 2.67
C ASP A 167 2.90 -6.67 3.07
N HIS A 168 2.64 -7.05 4.31
CA HIS A 168 2.82 -8.43 4.75
C HIS A 168 1.89 -9.38 3.99
N HIS A 169 0.65 -8.96 3.83
CA HIS A 169 -0.40 -9.74 3.21
C HIS A 169 -0.40 -9.54 1.70
N ARG A 170 -0.86 -10.55 1.01
CA ARG A 170 -1.05 -10.44 -0.44
C ARG A 170 -2.12 -9.42 -0.79
N GLY A 171 -1.82 -8.52 -1.73
CA GLY A 171 -2.74 -7.51 -2.25
C GLY A 171 -3.75 -8.11 -3.23
N ASN A 172 -4.62 -9.03 -2.77
CA ASN A 172 -5.62 -9.71 -3.62
C ASN A 172 -6.57 -8.74 -4.29
N GLY A 173 -7.00 -7.67 -3.62
CA GLY A 173 -7.87 -6.65 -4.19
C GLY A 173 -7.18 -5.85 -5.27
N THR A 174 -5.95 -5.42 -5.04
CA THR A 174 -5.15 -4.75 -6.07
C THR A 174 -4.97 -5.66 -7.29
N ALA A 175 -4.70 -6.95 -7.06
CA ALA A 175 -4.57 -7.93 -8.14
C ALA A 175 -5.88 -8.12 -8.92
N ASP A 176 -7.02 -8.26 -8.25
CA ASP A 176 -8.33 -8.40 -8.88
C ASP A 176 -8.71 -7.19 -9.76
N VAL A 177 -8.47 -6.00 -9.23
CA VAL A 177 -8.78 -4.75 -9.95
C VAL A 177 -7.87 -4.53 -11.15
N LEU A 178 -6.57 -4.84 -11.02
CA LEU A 178 -5.59 -4.62 -12.08
C LEU A 178 -5.45 -5.79 -13.07
N ALA A 179 -6.03 -6.95 -12.79
CA ALA A 179 -5.95 -8.11 -13.67
C ALA A 179 -6.36 -7.76 -15.11
N ASN A 180 -5.48 -8.10 -16.07
CA ASN A 180 -5.65 -7.83 -17.50
C ASN A 180 -5.81 -6.34 -17.89
N GLN A 181 -5.52 -5.40 -16.98
CA GLN A 181 -5.52 -3.97 -17.29
C GLN A 181 -4.24 -3.60 -18.07
N ALA A 182 -4.39 -3.21 -19.31
CA ALA A 182 -3.26 -2.77 -20.13
C ALA A 182 -2.56 -1.56 -19.50
N ASP A 183 -1.25 -1.43 -19.75
CA ASP A 183 -0.39 -0.36 -19.23
C ASP A 183 -0.32 -0.27 -17.69
N THR A 184 -0.70 -1.35 -16.99
CA THR A 184 -0.45 -1.53 -15.56
C THR A 184 0.36 -2.80 -15.31
N LEU A 185 1.14 -2.79 -14.24
CA LEU A 185 1.86 -3.96 -13.74
C LEU A 185 1.75 -3.97 -12.21
N LEU A 186 1.36 -5.08 -11.62
CA LEU A 186 1.45 -5.30 -10.18
C LEU A 186 2.63 -6.22 -9.88
N ILE A 187 3.44 -5.80 -8.94
CA ILE A 187 4.43 -6.63 -8.25
C ILE A 187 3.96 -6.75 -6.80
N ASP A 188 3.52 -7.92 -6.43
CA ASP A 188 3.03 -8.24 -5.09
C ASP A 188 4.13 -9.03 -4.36
N VAL A 189 4.70 -8.43 -3.32
CA VAL A 189 5.77 -9.01 -2.50
C VAL A 189 5.20 -9.33 -1.14
N SER A 190 4.74 -10.56 -0.97
CA SER A 190 3.99 -10.97 0.20
C SER A 190 4.62 -12.18 0.91
N TYR A 191 4.07 -12.50 2.06
CA TYR A 191 4.48 -13.61 2.88
C TYR A 191 3.56 -14.81 2.66
N ARG A 192 4.17 -16.01 2.55
CA ARG A 192 3.45 -17.28 2.57
C ARG A 192 3.81 -18.03 3.84
N SER A 193 2.80 -18.45 4.60
CA SER A 193 3.05 -19.26 5.78
C SER A 193 3.58 -20.65 5.42
N PRO A 194 4.62 -21.13 6.11
CA PRO A 194 5.11 -22.49 5.93
C PRO A 194 4.11 -23.57 6.38
N TYR A 195 2.97 -23.19 6.96
CA TYR A 195 1.92 -24.10 7.42
C TYR A 195 0.93 -24.52 6.33
N ASP A 196 1.01 -23.92 5.12
CA ASP A 196 0.11 -24.25 4.00
C ASP A 196 0.43 -25.55 3.28
N GLU A 197 1.64 -26.06 3.39
CA GLU A 197 2.02 -27.31 2.76
C GLU A 197 1.59 -28.51 3.61
N GLY A 198 0.33 -28.92 3.49
CA GLY A 198 -0.11 -30.29 3.84
C GLY A 198 -0.25 -30.62 5.33
N ARG A 199 -0.25 -29.65 6.22
CA ARG A 199 -0.55 -29.88 7.64
C ARG A 199 -2.01 -29.57 7.97
N GLN A 200 -2.57 -30.43 8.84
CA GLN A 200 -3.94 -30.44 9.31
C GLN A 200 -4.59 -29.05 9.28
N ARG A 201 -5.57 -28.91 8.40
CA ARG A 201 -6.48 -27.78 8.40
C ARG A 201 -7.09 -27.65 9.79
N PHE A 202 -6.74 -26.60 10.51
CA PHE A 202 -7.45 -26.28 11.73
C PHE A 202 -8.91 -25.98 11.37
N THR A 203 -9.84 -26.54 12.10
CA THR A 203 -11.26 -26.25 11.94
C THR A 203 -11.54 -24.84 12.47
N ASP A 204 -12.48 -24.11 11.83
CA ASP A 204 -12.85 -22.76 12.20
C ASP A 204 -12.88 -22.51 13.69
N GLY A 205 -12.21 -21.44 14.15
CA GLY A 205 -12.30 -20.97 15.52
C GLY A 205 -11.34 -21.61 16.53
N GLN A 206 -10.31 -22.33 16.12
CA GLN A 206 -9.30 -22.81 17.07
C GLN A 206 -8.28 -21.70 17.38
N TYR A 207 -8.16 -21.41 18.68
CA TYR A 207 -7.17 -20.50 19.23
C TYR A 207 -5.86 -21.22 19.50
N ASP A 208 -4.76 -20.75 18.96
CA ASP A 208 -3.43 -21.22 19.32
C ASP A 208 -2.90 -20.48 20.54
N ALA A 209 -3.02 -21.11 21.71
CA ALA A 209 -2.55 -20.55 22.98
C ALA A 209 -1.02 -20.39 23.05
N VAL A 210 -0.26 -21.06 22.19
CA VAL A 210 1.22 -20.96 22.16
C VAL A 210 1.67 -19.69 21.46
N GLN A 211 0.92 -19.27 20.44
CA GLN A 211 1.23 -18.08 19.66
C GLN A 211 0.33 -16.88 19.95
N ASP A 212 -0.62 -17.04 20.91
CA ASP A 212 -1.60 -16.01 21.26
C ASP A 212 -2.36 -15.44 20.04
N ARG A 213 -2.79 -16.33 19.14
CA ARG A 213 -3.48 -15.96 17.90
C ARG A 213 -4.68 -16.87 17.63
N TYR A 214 -5.69 -16.28 17.00
CA TYR A 214 -6.73 -17.06 16.36
C TYR A 214 -6.27 -17.48 14.97
N PHE A 215 -6.23 -18.80 14.72
CA PHE A 215 -6.13 -19.33 13.36
C PHE A 215 -7.53 -19.54 12.81
N GLN A 216 -7.84 -18.88 11.72
CA GLN A 216 -9.00 -19.24 10.94
C GLN A 216 -8.65 -20.43 10.06
N ALA A 217 -9.57 -21.39 10.00
CA ALA A 217 -9.35 -22.67 9.36
C ALA A 217 -9.00 -22.52 7.89
N GLY A 218 -7.88 -23.10 7.55
CA GLY A 218 -7.63 -23.64 6.23
C GLY A 218 -7.32 -22.69 5.11
N ASN A 219 -7.35 -21.38 5.34
CA ASN A 219 -7.01 -20.41 4.32
C ASN A 219 -6.18 -19.29 4.93
N GLU A 220 -4.97 -19.10 4.44
CA GLU A 220 -4.21 -17.89 4.72
C GLU A 220 -4.96 -16.67 4.24
N TYR A 221 -4.79 -15.59 5.00
CA TYR A 221 -5.30 -14.30 4.59
C TYR A 221 -4.44 -13.75 3.42
N PRO A 222 -5.02 -13.26 2.34
CA PRO A 222 -6.45 -13.18 2.06
C PRO A 222 -7.05 -14.54 1.68
N TYR A 223 -8.27 -14.80 2.17
CA TYR A 223 -8.97 -16.06 1.92
C TYR A 223 -9.18 -16.31 0.43
N SER A 224 -8.93 -17.55 -0.01
CA SER A 224 -9.25 -17.97 -1.37
C SER A 224 -10.76 -17.87 -1.63
N ARG A 225 -11.15 -17.36 -2.77
CA ARG A 225 -12.52 -17.41 -3.24
C ARG A 225 -12.68 -18.63 -4.14
N PRO A 226 -13.70 -19.48 -3.90
CA PRO A 226 -13.94 -20.67 -4.73
C PRO A 226 -14.23 -20.36 -6.20
N ASP A 227 -14.73 -19.14 -6.47
CA ASP A 227 -15.11 -18.65 -7.81
C ASP A 227 -13.95 -17.92 -8.53
N LYS A 228 -12.82 -17.72 -7.84
CA LYS A 228 -11.63 -17.08 -8.42
C LYS A 228 -10.42 -17.97 -8.18
N ASP A 229 -9.82 -18.42 -9.26
CA ASP A 229 -8.55 -19.14 -9.23
C ASP A 229 -7.41 -18.10 -9.08
N TRP A 230 -6.94 -17.93 -7.85
CA TRP A 230 -5.82 -17.02 -7.55
C TRP A 230 -4.46 -17.67 -7.79
N GLY A 231 -4.44 -18.86 -8.40
CA GLY A 231 -3.19 -19.54 -8.77
C GLY A 231 -2.37 -20.05 -7.56
N LEU A 232 -3.01 -20.27 -6.42
CA LEU A 232 -2.34 -20.66 -5.18
C LEU A 232 -1.70 -22.06 -5.23
N GLU A 233 -2.06 -22.93 -6.19
CA GLU A 233 -1.66 -24.33 -6.16
C GLU A 233 -0.42 -24.69 -6.98
N ALA A 234 0.04 -23.89 -7.92
CA ALA A 234 1.02 -24.44 -8.84
C ALA A 234 2.17 -23.55 -9.31
N HIS A 235 2.04 -22.24 -9.38
CA HIS A 235 3.14 -21.43 -9.92
C HIS A 235 3.18 -20.01 -9.34
N PRO A 236 4.37 -19.53 -8.91
CA PRO A 236 4.53 -18.21 -8.31
C PRO A 236 4.43 -17.06 -9.31
N MET A 237 3.81 -17.19 -10.48
CA MET A 237 4.12 -16.22 -11.52
C MET A 237 3.00 -15.62 -12.36
N ALA A 238 1.74 -16.03 -12.33
CA ALA A 238 0.79 -15.24 -13.13
C ALA A 238 -0.69 -15.57 -12.87
N ILE A 239 -1.35 -14.75 -12.10
CA ILE A 239 -2.82 -14.67 -12.07
C ILE A 239 -3.32 -14.01 -13.37
N ALA A 240 -2.58 -13.08 -13.89
CA ALA A 240 -2.75 -12.42 -15.17
C ALA A 240 -1.38 -11.99 -15.70
N PRO A 241 -1.23 -11.73 -17.01
CA PRO A 241 0.07 -11.42 -17.62
C PRO A 241 0.73 -10.14 -17.04
N ASN A 242 -0.03 -9.32 -16.35
CA ASN A 242 0.43 -8.09 -15.71
C ASN A 242 0.47 -8.16 -14.18
N ILE A 243 0.38 -9.35 -13.60
CA ILE A 243 0.47 -9.58 -12.15
C ILE A 243 1.65 -10.53 -11.87
N VAL A 244 2.55 -10.10 -11.01
CA VAL A 244 3.72 -10.88 -10.59
C VAL A 244 3.71 -10.98 -9.06
N SER A 245 3.55 -12.18 -8.54
CA SER A 245 3.68 -12.48 -7.10
C SER A 245 5.08 -12.96 -6.77
N VAL A 246 5.66 -12.41 -5.71
CA VAL A 246 6.94 -12.82 -5.14
C VAL A 246 6.70 -13.19 -3.69
N GLU A 247 6.48 -14.47 -3.46
CA GLU A 247 6.17 -14.99 -2.13
C GLU A 247 7.44 -15.38 -1.38
N PHE A 248 7.46 -15.09 -0.09
CA PHE A 248 8.48 -15.51 0.85
C PHE A 248 7.88 -16.45 1.89
N GLU A 249 8.56 -17.55 2.15
CA GLU A 249 8.19 -18.51 3.20
C GLU A 249 8.94 -18.18 4.48
N GLY A 250 8.23 -18.07 5.61
CA GLY A 250 8.81 -17.79 6.92
C GLY A 250 9.47 -16.42 7.05
N GLU A 251 9.94 -16.10 8.24
CA GLU A 251 10.74 -14.88 8.46
C GLU A 251 11.98 -14.89 7.57
N GLN A 252 12.11 -13.87 6.76
CA GLN A 252 13.26 -13.72 5.88
C GLN A 252 14.22 -12.67 6.39
N MET A 253 15.50 -12.92 6.21
CA MET A 253 16.49 -11.87 6.43
C MET A 253 16.28 -10.75 5.42
N PRO A 254 16.29 -9.46 5.83
CA PRO A 254 16.09 -8.32 4.93
C PRO A 254 16.99 -8.34 3.69
N LYS A 255 18.19 -8.89 3.84
CA LYS A 255 19.13 -9.09 2.73
C LYS A 255 18.58 -10.04 1.68
N THR A 256 17.94 -11.15 2.08
CA THR A 256 17.36 -12.15 1.17
C THR A 256 16.20 -11.55 0.38
N ILE A 257 15.34 -10.78 1.04
CA ILE A 257 14.23 -10.07 0.39
C ILE A 257 14.76 -9.13 -0.69
N MET A 258 15.78 -8.35 -0.35
CA MET A 258 16.39 -7.41 -1.29
C MET A 258 17.09 -8.10 -2.46
N GLU A 259 17.85 -9.15 -2.20
CA GLU A 259 18.54 -9.92 -3.26
C GLU A 259 17.55 -10.53 -4.25
N ARG A 260 16.45 -11.12 -3.75
CA ARG A 260 15.38 -11.64 -4.62
C ARG A 260 14.69 -10.53 -5.40
N PHE A 261 14.36 -9.42 -4.74
CA PHE A 261 13.76 -8.28 -5.40
C PHE A 261 14.62 -7.76 -6.56
N LEU A 262 15.91 -7.57 -6.33
CA LEU A 262 16.83 -7.09 -7.37
C LEU A 262 17.04 -8.10 -8.50
N ARG A 263 17.07 -9.41 -8.18
CA ARG A 263 17.32 -10.45 -9.16
C ARG A 263 16.08 -10.77 -9.98
N ASP A 264 14.93 -10.91 -9.34
CA ASP A 264 13.72 -11.48 -9.94
C ASP A 264 12.74 -10.40 -10.40
N VAL A 265 12.62 -9.32 -9.66
CA VAL A 265 11.60 -8.27 -9.87
C VAL A 265 12.10 -7.12 -10.74
N LEU A 266 13.28 -6.60 -10.44
CA LEU A 266 13.81 -5.43 -11.16
C LEU A 266 13.92 -5.62 -12.68
N PRO A 267 14.34 -6.79 -13.24
CA PRO A 267 14.34 -7.01 -14.68
C PRO A 267 12.94 -6.91 -15.29
N ILE A 268 11.90 -7.41 -14.63
CA ILE A 268 10.51 -7.35 -15.09
C ILE A 268 10.04 -5.89 -15.17
N ILE A 269 10.27 -5.12 -14.09
CA ILE A 269 9.91 -3.70 -14.06
C ILE A 269 10.64 -2.92 -15.15
N ARG A 270 11.95 -3.17 -15.35
CA ARG A 270 12.73 -2.52 -16.41
C ARG A 270 12.20 -2.84 -17.79
N ASN A 271 11.80 -4.09 -18.03
CA ASN A 271 11.20 -4.48 -19.33
C ASN A 271 9.84 -3.81 -19.54
N PHE A 272 9.05 -3.65 -18.49
CA PHE A 272 7.77 -2.93 -18.56
C PHE A 272 7.94 -1.44 -18.85
N ARG A 273 9.08 -0.82 -18.48
CA ARG A 273 9.41 0.60 -18.71
C ARG A 273 8.34 1.53 -18.15
N PRO A 274 8.11 1.54 -16.84
CA PRO A 274 7.07 2.37 -16.22
C PRO A 274 7.36 3.86 -16.39
N ASP A 275 6.30 4.66 -16.49
CA ASP A 275 6.36 6.11 -16.35
C ASP A 275 6.20 6.52 -14.87
N LEU A 276 5.42 5.72 -14.13
CA LEU A 276 5.16 5.90 -12.70
C LEU A 276 5.38 4.59 -11.93
N VAL A 277 5.97 4.72 -10.76
CA VAL A 277 6.11 3.66 -9.76
C VAL A 277 5.32 4.10 -8.54
N LEU A 278 4.29 3.33 -8.20
CA LEU A 278 3.47 3.50 -7.02
C LEU A 278 3.75 2.39 -6.02
N TRP A 279 4.27 2.75 -4.85
CA TRP A 279 4.47 1.82 -3.76
C TRP A 279 3.20 1.71 -2.92
N SER A 280 2.71 0.51 -2.72
CA SER A 280 1.69 0.12 -1.75
C SER A 280 2.45 -0.37 -0.52
N VAL A 281 2.51 0.45 0.54
CA VAL A 281 3.44 0.26 1.65
C VAL A 281 2.69 -0.18 2.89
N GLY A 282 2.76 -1.48 3.21
CA GLY A 282 2.32 -2.00 4.50
C GLY A 282 3.46 -2.01 5.51
N LEU A 283 3.28 -1.29 6.62
CA LEU A 283 4.25 -1.29 7.72
C LEU A 283 4.14 -2.55 8.60
N ASP A 284 3.11 -3.35 8.39
CA ASP A 284 2.92 -4.66 9.01
C ASP A 284 3.90 -5.72 8.50
N SER A 285 4.52 -5.49 7.34
CA SER A 285 5.67 -6.29 6.89
C SER A 285 6.92 -6.11 7.76
N ALA A 286 6.93 -5.14 8.67
CA ALA A 286 8.04 -4.89 9.57
C ALA A 286 8.16 -5.96 10.67
N LEU A 287 9.40 -6.26 11.05
CA LEU A 287 9.69 -7.19 12.15
C LEU A 287 9.00 -6.75 13.43
N GLY A 288 8.16 -7.63 14.01
CA GLY A 288 7.48 -7.43 15.27
C GLY A 288 6.18 -6.65 15.18
N ASP A 289 5.59 -6.48 14.00
CA ASP A 289 4.20 -6.05 13.89
C ASP A 289 3.27 -7.18 14.41
N PRO A 290 2.19 -6.86 15.14
CA PRO A 290 1.34 -7.88 15.78
C PRO A 290 0.47 -8.67 14.80
N ILE A 291 0.22 -8.16 13.60
CA ILE A 291 -0.67 -8.81 12.60
C ILE A 291 0.15 -9.37 11.43
N GLY A 292 1.35 -8.83 11.22
CA GLY A 292 2.25 -9.23 10.16
C GLY A 292 3.60 -9.73 10.66
N GLY A 293 4.67 -9.40 9.98
CA GLY A 293 6.04 -9.71 10.40
C GLY A 293 6.86 -10.46 9.37
N LEU A 294 6.91 -9.95 8.13
CA LEU A 294 7.81 -10.49 7.08
C LEU A 294 9.30 -10.38 7.45
N GLY A 295 9.63 -9.63 8.52
CA GLY A 295 10.98 -9.43 9.00
C GLY A 295 11.66 -8.19 8.44
N ASN A 296 10.94 -7.31 7.77
CA ASN A 296 11.48 -6.05 7.27
C ASN A 296 11.96 -5.15 8.42
N LEU A 297 13.19 -4.67 8.30
CA LEU A 297 13.74 -3.64 9.18
C LEU A 297 13.43 -2.25 8.61
N PRO A 298 13.48 -1.18 9.41
CA PRO A 298 13.37 0.19 8.91
C PRO A 298 14.28 0.48 7.71
N SER A 299 15.48 -0.09 7.73
CA SER A 299 16.44 0.00 6.62
C SER A 299 16.00 -0.71 5.35
N SER A 300 15.15 -1.74 5.45
CA SER A 300 14.63 -2.47 4.28
C SER A 300 13.73 -1.56 3.44
N PHE A 301 12.80 -0.84 4.09
CA PHE A 301 11.94 0.13 3.42
C PHE A 301 12.75 1.19 2.67
N TYR A 302 13.74 1.80 3.35
CA TYR A 302 14.62 2.76 2.69
C TYR A 302 15.33 2.14 1.49
N THR A 303 15.94 0.97 1.66
CA THR A 303 16.79 0.36 0.63
C THR A 303 15.98 -0.08 -0.58
N MET A 304 14.78 -0.66 -0.39
CA MET A 304 13.92 -1.08 -1.48
C MET A 304 13.43 0.12 -2.31
N LEU A 305 12.81 1.12 -1.67
CA LEU A 305 12.28 2.28 -2.35
C LEU A 305 13.40 3.08 -3.03
N ARG A 306 14.51 3.29 -2.33
CA ARG A 306 15.67 4.02 -2.83
C ARG A 306 16.36 3.29 -3.96
N GLY A 307 16.59 1.98 -3.79
CA GLY A 307 17.25 1.15 -4.81
C GLY A 307 16.49 1.17 -6.13
N LEU A 308 15.17 1.04 -6.08
CA LEU A 308 14.36 1.08 -7.29
C LEU A 308 14.32 2.48 -7.92
N ARG A 309 14.25 3.54 -7.12
CA ARG A 309 14.31 4.91 -7.62
C ARG A 309 15.62 5.21 -8.35
N LEU A 310 16.74 4.69 -7.84
CA LEU A 310 18.04 4.78 -8.52
C LEU A 310 18.11 3.93 -9.79
N ALA A 311 17.45 2.77 -9.79
CA ALA A 311 17.44 1.84 -10.93
C ALA A 311 16.50 2.29 -12.06
N LEU A 312 15.53 3.16 -11.77
CA LEU A 312 14.53 3.69 -12.69
C LEU A 312 14.44 5.23 -12.60
N PRO A 313 15.53 5.94 -12.93
CA PRO A 313 15.59 7.40 -12.73
C PRO A 313 14.66 8.18 -13.65
N ASP A 314 14.14 7.54 -14.68
CA ASP A 314 13.22 8.14 -15.64
C ASP A 314 11.76 8.06 -15.19
N ALA A 315 11.42 7.11 -14.34
CA ALA A 315 10.08 6.98 -13.77
C ALA A 315 9.87 8.01 -12.64
N ARG A 316 8.60 8.37 -12.41
CA ARG A 316 8.18 9.15 -11.24
C ARG A 316 7.79 8.19 -10.13
N HIS A 317 8.16 8.52 -8.90
CA HIS A 317 8.01 7.61 -7.77
C HIS A 317 7.14 8.22 -6.68
N GLY A 318 6.16 7.46 -6.21
CA GLY A 318 5.32 7.81 -5.07
C GLY A 318 4.89 6.58 -4.29
N GLY A 319 4.16 6.79 -3.21
CA GLY A 319 3.66 5.70 -2.39
C GLY A 319 2.31 6.00 -1.75
N ILE A 320 1.66 4.96 -1.30
CA ILE A 320 0.41 4.98 -0.55
C ILE A 320 0.59 4.02 0.63
N LEU A 321 0.10 4.42 1.80
CA LEU A 321 0.11 3.58 2.99
C LEU A 321 -0.99 2.51 2.90
N GLU A 322 -0.67 1.30 3.34
CA GLU A 322 -1.59 0.19 3.53
C GLU A 322 -1.62 -0.24 5.00
N GLY A 323 -1.32 -1.49 5.34
CA GLY A 323 -1.30 -1.99 6.71
C GLY A 323 -0.22 -1.39 7.61
N GLY A 324 -0.28 -1.76 8.86
CA GLY A 324 0.64 -1.35 9.92
C GLY A 324 -0.10 -1.09 11.23
N TYR A 325 0.07 -1.98 12.21
CA TYR A 325 -0.82 -2.10 13.38
C TYR A 325 -0.09 -1.87 14.70
N ASP A 326 1.18 -1.48 14.64
CA ASP A 326 2.00 -1.11 15.79
C ASP A 326 2.49 0.34 15.67
N GLU A 327 2.18 1.19 16.65
CA GLU A 327 2.61 2.58 16.67
C GLU A 327 4.13 2.72 16.53
N LEU A 328 4.91 1.82 17.13
CA LEU A 328 6.36 1.85 17.02
C LEU A 328 6.83 1.68 15.57
N ARG A 329 6.10 0.89 14.75
CA ARG A 329 6.43 0.69 13.33
C ARG A 329 6.14 1.94 12.50
N TRP A 330 5.10 2.69 12.85
CA TRP A 330 4.86 3.99 12.25
C TRP A 330 6.03 4.95 12.47
N PHE A 331 6.54 5.03 13.70
CA PHE A 331 7.67 5.92 14.02
C PHE A 331 9.01 5.44 13.49
N THR A 332 9.19 4.14 13.29
CA THR A 332 10.50 3.59 12.89
C THR A 332 10.61 3.26 11.41
N CYS A 333 9.53 2.85 10.74
CA CYS A 333 9.56 2.37 9.36
C CYS A 333 9.05 3.40 8.34
N LEU A 334 8.03 4.21 8.68
CA LEU A 334 7.53 5.21 7.77
C LEU A 334 8.56 6.31 7.40
N PRO A 335 9.31 6.90 8.36
CA PRO A 335 10.30 7.91 8.01
C PRO A 335 11.38 7.42 7.03
N PRO A 336 11.97 6.23 7.15
CA PRO A 336 12.87 5.68 6.14
C PRO A 336 12.25 5.54 4.74
N ALA A 337 10.98 5.12 4.65
CA ALA A 337 10.27 5.04 3.38
C ALA A 337 10.11 6.43 2.75
N LEU A 338 9.69 7.42 3.52
CA LEU A 338 9.55 8.81 3.07
C LEU A 338 10.90 9.40 2.64
N LEU A 339 11.96 9.18 3.42
CA LEU A 339 13.32 9.64 3.08
C LEU A 339 13.83 9.01 1.77
N ALA A 340 13.54 7.74 1.53
CA ALA A 340 13.93 7.06 0.30
C ALA A 340 13.33 7.71 -0.95
N LEU A 341 12.11 8.22 -0.83
CA LEU A 341 11.44 8.96 -1.90
C LEU A 341 11.93 10.41 -1.98
N HIS A 342 12.19 11.06 -0.85
CA HIS A 342 12.62 12.45 -0.79
C HIS A 342 14.05 12.68 -1.30
N ASP A 343 14.96 11.79 -0.98
CA ASP A 343 16.40 11.97 -1.27
C ASP A 343 16.70 12.22 -2.75
N ASN A 344 17.47 13.28 -3.03
CA ASN A 344 17.91 13.60 -4.39
C ASN A 344 18.82 12.48 -4.97
N PRO A 345 18.54 11.94 -6.17
CA PRO A 345 19.36 10.87 -6.77
C PRO A 345 20.85 11.22 -6.96
N ASN A 346 21.19 12.50 -7.07
CA ASN A 346 22.55 12.95 -7.38
C ASN A 346 23.45 13.18 -6.15
N ASP A 347 22.92 13.06 -4.94
CA ASP A 347 23.65 13.32 -3.72
C ASP A 347 24.01 12.01 -2.99
N THR A 348 25.11 11.36 -3.32
CA THR A 348 25.48 10.03 -2.82
C THR A 348 26.29 10.04 -1.53
N ALA A 349 26.98 11.13 -1.21
CA ALA A 349 27.95 11.16 -0.11
C ALA A 349 27.33 11.43 1.27
N ASP A 350 26.32 12.29 1.36
CA ASP A 350 25.71 12.68 2.64
C ASP A 350 24.69 11.66 3.18
N ARG A 351 24.21 10.78 2.35
CA ARG A 351 23.15 9.81 2.63
C ARG A 351 23.58 8.62 3.47
N CYS A 352 24.76 8.09 3.20
CA CYS A 352 25.34 7.07 4.05
C CYS A 352 25.56 7.57 5.48
N ARG A 353 25.76 8.90 5.66
CA ARG A 353 25.90 9.54 6.98
C ARG A 353 24.55 9.75 7.65
N ALA A 354 23.52 10.23 6.94
CA ALA A 354 22.17 10.37 7.48
C ALA A 354 21.60 9.03 7.94
N PHE A 355 21.80 7.98 7.16
CA PHE A 355 21.44 6.62 7.53
C PHE A 355 22.25 6.11 8.74
N GLY A 356 23.54 6.47 8.84
CA GLY A 356 24.37 6.16 10.00
C GLY A 356 23.92 6.89 11.27
N VAL A 357 23.42 8.12 11.16
CA VAL A 357 22.83 8.89 12.27
C VAL A 357 21.49 8.30 12.69
N TYR A 358 20.65 7.92 11.74
CA TYR A 358 19.38 7.25 12.02
C TYR A 358 19.61 5.90 12.73
N ARG A 359 20.57 5.10 12.24
CA ARG A 359 20.98 3.85 12.88
C ARG A 359 21.53 4.06 14.30
N LYS A 360 22.22 5.18 14.58
CA LYS A 360 22.71 5.52 15.92
C LYS A 360 21.61 6.01 16.86
N ALA A 361 20.63 6.76 16.34
CA ALA A 361 19.52 7.27 17.14
C ALA A 361 18.53 6.18 17.57
N PHE A 362 18.43 5.11 16.77
CA PHE A 362 17.53 3.97 17.00
C PHE A 362 18.26 2.63 17.14
N ALA A 363 19.56 2.66 17.44
CA ALA A 363 20.31 1.46 17.84
C ALA A 363 19.84 1.06 19.24
N LEU A 364 18.79 0.23 19.27
CA LEU A 364 18.48 -0.64 20.38
C LEU A 364 19.43 -1.83 20.38
#